data_aa734c7637c518da86c57e2954f7983e
#
_entry.id   aa734c7637c518da86c57e2954f7983e
#
_cell.length_a   1.000
_cell.length_b   1.000
_cell.length_c   1.000
_cell.angle_alpha   90.00
_cell.angle_beta   90.00
_cell.angle_gamma   90.00
#
_symmetry.space_group_name_H-M   'P 1'
#
loop_
_entity.id
_entity.type
_entity.pdbx_description
1 polymer ?
#
loop_
_entity_poly.entity_id
_entity_poly.type
_entity_poly.pdbx_seq_one_letter_code
_entity_poly.pdbx_strand_id
1 'polypeptide(L)'
;IEAVTNRGYRLLPDNDIFDGETIKKDIDFDCRVVFYDSIDSTNTQAKRMISDGADDVFLVVAAEQTAGRGRQGKSFYSPADTGVYMTFVVHPNTALQNAVGITTAACVAVCRAIEKITDITPQIKWVNDVYVNGKKICGILTEAVTDFETQTVSSVVIGIGINISTEHFPDGIENASSLNVNVKRAQLVSAVANELNRLVCSPFSDYIDYYREHSMLIGEDIYFIKNGEKTYAKALAIDSDGALEVELENGETETLRSGEITVRKK
;
A
#
# COMPACT_ATOMS: atom_id res chain seq x y z
N ILE A 1 27.87 -9.46 7.74
CA ILE A 1 29.21 -8.89 7.91
C ILE A 1 30.22 -10.02 7.96
N GLU A 2 31.26 -9.94 7.16
CA GLU A 2 32.39 -10.88 7.15
C GLU A 2 33.62 -10.22 7.77
N ALA A 3 34.28 -10.95 8.69
CA ALA A 3 35.56 -10.51 9.24
C ALA A 3 36.67 -10.88 8.26
N VAL A 4 37.48 -9.92 7.82
CA VAL A 4 38.63 -10.15 6.94
C VAL A 4 39.90 -9.99 7.76
N THR A 5 40.65 -11.07 7.90
CA THR A 5 41.86 -11.11 8.75
C THR A 5 42.82 -9.98 8.39
N ASN A 6 43.18 -9.17 9.35
CA ASN A 6 44.06 -8.00 9.25
C ASN A 6 43.56 -6.87 8.34
N ARG A 7 42.25 -6.89 7.91
CA ARG A 7 41.65 -5.87 7.05
C ARG A 7 40.33 -5.28 7.57
N GLY A 8 39.85 -5.74 8.76
CA GLY A 8 38.62 -5.27 9.36
C GLY A 8 37.40 -6.08 8.93
N TYR A 9 36.27 -5.41 8.74
CA TYR A 9 35.00 -6.04 8.40
C TYR A 9 34.56 -5.63 6.99
N ARG A 10 33.91 -6.57 6.28
CA ARG A 10 33.30 -6.33 4.98
C ARG A 10 31.80 -6.62 5.06
N LEU A 11 30.98 -5.74 4.49
CA LEU A 11 29.56 -6.04 4.25
C LEU A 11 29.46 -7.08 3.15
N LEU A 12 28.63 -8.09 3.36
CA LEU A 12 28.33 -9.07 2.31
C LEU A 12 27.47 -8.40 1.22
N PRO A 13 27.56 -8.83 -0.06
CA PRO A 13 26.78 -8.24 -1.14
C PRO A 13 25.27 -8.38 -0.97
N ASP A 14 24.84 -9.42 -0.24
CA ASP A 14 23.44 -9.78 0.05
C ASP A 14 22.91 -9.17 1.36
N ASN A 15 23.64 -8.22 1.96
CA ASN A 15 23.13 -7.54 3.16
C ASN A 15 21.85 -6.75 2.86
N ASP A 16 20.92 -6.74 3.81
CA ASP A 16 19.70 -5.94 3.78
C ASP A 16 19.84 -4.76 4.75
N ILE A 17 20.67 -3.76 4.37
CA ILE A 17 20.76 -2.51 5.12
C ILE A 17 19.45 -1.75 4.90
N PHE A 18 18.72 -1.53 5.99
CA PHE A 18 17.43 -0.88 5.95
C PHE A 18 17.44 0.38 6.83
N ASP A 19 17.74 1.50 6.22
CA ASP A 19 17.81 2.82 6.84
C ASP A 19 17.44 3.93 5.84
N GLY A 20 17.26 5.15 6.36
CA GLY A 20 16.84 6.30 5.56
C GLY A 20 17.85 6.71 4.48
N GLU A 21 19.15 6.59 4.75
CA GLU A 21 20.23 6.91 3.82
C GLU A 21 20.23 5.96 2.62
N THR A 22 20.09 4.67 2.89
CA THR A 22 20.05 3.64 1.85
C THR A 22 18.81 3.76 0.98
N ILE A 23 17.65 4.06 1.58
CA ILE A 23 16.40 4.33 0.85
C ILE A 23 16.56 5.57 -0.04
N LYS A 24 17.07 6.68 0.52
CA LYS A 24 17.18 7.95 -0.19
C LYS A 24 18.06 7.88 -1.45
N LYS A 25 19.06 6.99 -1.47
CA LYS A 25 19.97 6.84 -2.63
C LYS A 25 19.27 6.47 -3.93
N ASP A 26 18.20 5.67 -3.84
CA ASP A 26 17.48 5.14 -5.00
C ASP A 26 16.15 5.87 -5.25
N ILE A 27 15.84 6.94 -4.51
CA ILE A 27 14.72 7.86 -4.77
C ILE A 27 15.12 8.82 -5.90
N ASP A 28 14.31 8.91 -6.96
CA ASP A 28 14.60 9.68 -8.19
C ASP A 28 13.88 11.03 -8.26
N PHE A 29 13.24 11.48 -7.19
CA PHE A 29 12.56 12.77 -7.05
C PHE A 29 12.91 13.45 -5.73
N ASP A 30 12.56 14.73 -5.57
CA ASP A 30 12.76 15.42 -4.30
C ASP A 30 11.77 14.91 -3.24
N CYS A 31 12.30 14.24 -2.23
CA CYS A 31 11.53 13.60 -1.17
C CYS A 31 12.35 13.54 0.12
N ARG A 32 11.79 14.03 1.21
CA ARG A 32 12.37 13.84 2.53
C ARG A 32 12.06 12.42 3.03
N VAL A 33 13.08 11.67 3.42
CA VAL A 33 12.92 10.32 3.99
C VAL A 33 13.18 10.38 5.49
N VAL A 34 12.22 9.92 6.28
CA VAL A 34 12.30 9.82 7.75
C VAL A 34 12.16 8.35 8.14
N PHE A 35 13.18 7.80 8.78
CA PHE A 35 13.25 6.39 9.15
C PHE A 35 13.19 6.22 10.67
N TYR A 36 12.49 5.18 11.11
CA TYR A 36 12.38 4.76 12.50
C TYR A 36 12.65 3.27 12.64
N ASP A 37 13.44 2.89 13.65
CA ASP A 37 13.61 1.47 14.01
C ASP A 37 12.28 0.89 14.51
N SER A 38 11.57 1.61 15.38
CA SER A 38 10.24 1.25 15.87
C SER A 38 9.39 2.50 16.10
N ILE A 39 8.11 2.44 15.74
CA ILE A 39 7.14 3.52 15.96
C ILE A 39 5.74 2.95 16.19
N ASP A 40 4.80 3.76 16.68
CA ASP A 40 3.40 3.35 16.80
C ASP A 40 2.78 3.08 15.41
N SER A 41 2.82 4.07 14.50
CA SER A 41 2.32 3.93 13.13
C SER A 41 2.94 4.99 12.23
N THR A 42 3.40 4.59 11.05
CA THR A 42 3.93 5.51 10.04
C THR A 42 2.87 6.51 9.56
N ASN A 43 1.59 6.10 9.40
CA ASN A 43 0.48 7.01 9.09
C ASN A 43 0.23 8.02 10.21
N THR A 44 0.27 7.58 11.46
CA THR A 44 0.07 8.47 12.61
C THR A 44 1.21 9.48 12.70
N GLN A 45 2.44 9.04 12.49
CA GLN A 45 3.60 9.93 12.48
C GLN A 45 3.57 10.94 11.32
N ALA A 46 3.18 10.50 10.12
CA ALA A 46 3.00 11.40 8.99
C ALA A 46 1.98 12.50 9.29
N LYS A 47 0.85 12.16 9.92
CA LYS A 47 -0.15 13.14 10.35
C LYS A 47 0.37 14.11 11.42
N ARG A 48 1.21 13.63 12.36
CA ARG A 48 1.87 14.53 13.34
C ARG A 48 2.78 15.53 12.63
N MET A 49 3.59 15.06 11.67
CA MET A 49 4.47 15.94 10.89
C MET A 49 3.69 16.98 10.08
N ILE A 50 2.56 16.61 9.48
CA ILE A 50 1.66 17.56 8.79
C ILE A 50 1.09 18.58 9.79
N SER A 51 0.65 18.15 10.97
CA SER A 51 0.17 19.05 12.03
C SER A 51 1.25 20.01 12.54
N ASP A 52 2.52 19.58 12.49
CA ASP A 52 3.69 20.40 12.86
C ASP A 52 4.15 21.32 11.71
N GLY A 53 3.40 21.35 10.61
CA GLY A 53 3.63 22.27 9.49
C GLY A 53 4.46 21.70 8.34
N ALA A 54 4.65 20.38 8.22
CA ALA A 54 5.28 19.80 7.04
C ALA A 54 4.38 19.96 5.81
N ASP A 55 4.90 20.62 4.78
CA ASP A 55 4.23 20.93 3.50
C ASP A 55 4.98 20.39 2.27
N ASP A 56 6.06 19.65 2.48
CA ASP A 56 6.85 18.98 1.46
C ASP A 56 6.33 17.55 1.18
N VAL A 57 6.74 16.97 0.04
CA VAL A 57 6.56 15.53 -0.22
C VAL A 57 7.55 14.75 0.63
N PHE A 58 7.06 13.82 1.43
CA PHE A 58 7.91 13.03 2.30
C PHE A 58 7.45 11.58 2.47
N LEU A 59 8.39 10.76 2.91
CA LEU A 59 8.25 9.36 3.19
C LEU A 59 8.60 9.09 4.65
N VAL A 60 7.69 8.46 5.39
CA VAL A 60 7.94 7.90 6.72
C VAL A 60 8.07 6.39 6.57
N VAL A 61 9.18 5.83 7.03
CA VAL A 61 9.46 4.39 6.98
C VAL A 61 9.80 3.87 8.37
N ALA A 62 9.36 2.67 8.69
CA ALA A 62 9.69 2.01 9.95
C ALA A 62 10.09 0.55 9.74
N ALA A 63 11.04 0.07 10.54
CA ALA A 63 11.39 -1.35 10.59
C ALA A 63 10.35 -2.15 11.38
N GLU A 64 9.62 -1.50 12.31
CA GLU A 64 8.55 -2.07 13.12
C GLU A 64 7.42 -1.06 13.37
N GLN A 65 6.17 -1.52 13.45
CA GLN A 65 5.08 -0.73 14.00
C GLN A 65 4.40 -1.45 15.16
N THR A 66 4.30 -0.77 16.32
CA THR A 66 3.67 -1.32 17.52
C THR A 66 2.16 -1.20 17.52
N ALA A 67 1.61 -0.30 16.69
CA ALA A 67 0.17 -0.05 16.52
C ALA A 67 -0.18 0.21 15.04
N GLY A 68 0.32 -0.64 14.14
CA GLY A 68 0.04 -0.56 12.71
C GLY A 68 -1.46 -0.55 12.41
N ARG A 69 -1.89 0.30 11.47
CA ARG A 69 -3.30 0.58 11.18
C ARG A 69 -3.71 0.03 9.82
N GLY A 70 -4.92 -0.53 9.78
CA GLY A 70 -5.64 -0.89 8.59
C GLY A 70 -6.97 -0.14 8.49
N ARG A 71 -7.75 -0.43 7.45
CA ARG A 71 -9.09 0.15 7.23
C ARG A 71 -10.08 -0.30 8.30
N GLN A 72 -11.11 0.54 8.57
CA GLN A 72 -12.22 0.23 9.47
C GLN A 72 -11.75 -0.12 10.90
N GLY A 73 -10.72 0.54 11.39
CA GLY A 73 -10.20 0.31 12.74
C GLY A 73 -9.43 -0.99 12.95
N LYS A 74 -9.20 -1.77 11.90
CA LYS A 74 -8.38 -2.99 11.98
C LYS A 74 -6.91 -2.64 12.19
N SER A 75 -6.17 -3.53 12.82
CA SER A 75 -4.71 -3.46 12.91
C SER A 75 -4.04 -4.03 11.67
N PHE A 76 -2.82 -3.58 11.39
CA PHE A 76 -1.90 -4.22 10.46
C PHE A 76 -0.69 -4.74 11.26
N TYR A 77 -0.50 -6.06 11.27
CA TYR A 77 0.61 -6.69 11.98
C TYR A 77 1.94 -6.35 11.32
N SER A 78 2.83 -5.73 12.07
CA SER A 78 4.05 -5.10 11.55
C SER A 78 5.27 -5.45 12.40
N PRO A 79 5.68 -6.74 12.48
CA PRO A 79 6.81 -7.16 13.28
C PRO A 79 8.13 -6.66 12.71
N ALA A 80 9.13 -6.50 13.60
CA ALA A 80 10.45 -6.03 13.22
C ALA A 80 11.09 -6.92 12.15
N ASP A 81 11.84 -6.31 11.24
CA ASP A 81 12.73 -6.94 10.24
C ASP A 81 12.11 -7.89 9.22
N THR A 82 10.80 -8.04 9.17
CA THR A 82 10.13 -9.00 8.28
C THR A 82 9.26 -8.36 7.20
N GLY A 83 9.16 -7.05 7.18
CA GLY A 83 8.34 -6.31 6.23
C GLY A 83 8.86 -4.93 5.89
N VAL A 84 8.10 -4.24 5.05
CA VAL A 84 8.22 -2.82 4.76
C VAL A 84 6.97 -2.14 5.27
N TYR A 85 7.14 -1.13 6.10
CA TYR A 85 6.06 -0.30 6.63
C TYR A 85 6.39 1.15 6.29
N MET A 86 5.64 1.70 5.34
CA MET A 86 5.93 3.02 4.82
C MET A 86 4.66 3.85 4.68
N THR A 87 4.81 5.15 4.75
CA THR A 87 3.76 6.13 4.48
C THR A 87 4.30 7.21 3.56
N PHE A 88 3.71 7.34 2.39
CA PHE A 88 4.01 8.38 1.43
C PHE A 88 3.00 9.51 1.60
N VAL A 89 3.48 10.76 1.70
CA VAL A 89 2.65 11.96 1.83
C VAL A 89 2.79 12.82 0.61
N VAL A 90 1.64 13.17 0.04
CA VAL A 90 1.54 14.11 -1.08
C VAL A 90 0.53 15.21 -0.77
N HIS A 91 0.76 16.36 -1.39
CA HIS A 91 -0.17 17.48 -1.32
C HIS A 91 -0.97 17.52 -2.63
N PRO A 92 -2.32 17.43 -2.57
CA PRO A 92 -3.11 17.38 -3.78
C PRO A 92 -2.94 18.66 -4.59
N ASN A 93 -2.51 18.51 -5.82
CA ASN A 93 -2.88 19.45 -6.85
C ASN A 93 -4.27 19.06 -7.38
N THR A 94 -4.92 19.88 -8.17
CA THR A 94 -6.30 19.70 -8.65
C THR A 94 -6.62 18.36 -9.32
N ALA A 95 -5.63 17.53 -9.66
CA ALA A 95 -5.78 16.21 -10.28
C ALA A 95 -6.05 15.06 -9.28
N LEU A 96 -5.75 15.24 -7.99
CA LEU A 96 -5.84 14.19 -6.95
C LEU A 96 -7.16 14.17 -6.17
N GLN A 97 -8.27 14.61 -6.76
CA GLN A 97 -9.55 14.77 -6.06
C GLN A 97 -10.27 13.46 -5.71
N ASN A 98 -9.77 12.29 -6.14
CA ASN A 98 -10.42 11.01 -5.90
C ASN A 98 -9.57 10.06 -5.05
N ALA A 99 -9.99 9.83 -3.79
CA ALA A 99 -9.31 8.90 -2.86
C ALA A 99 -9.23 7.45 -3.42
N VAL A 100 -10.17 7.04 -4.26
CA VAL A 100 -10.14 5.73 -4.93
C VAL A 100 -8.99 5.69 -5.94
N GLY A 101 -8.82 6.72 -6.74
CA GLY A 101 -7.73 6.83 -7.72
C GLY A 101 -6.35 6.75 -7.06
N ILE A 102 -6.16 7.44 -5.92
CA ILE A 102 -4.90 7.40 -5.16
C ILE A 102 -4.63 5.99 -4.61
N THR A 103 -5.66 5.33 -4.06
CA THR A 103 -5.54 3.96 -3.56
C THR A 103 -5.23 2.98 -4.69
N THR A 104 -5.86 3.16 -5.84
CA THR A 104 -5.59 2.39 -7.07
C THR A 104 -4.15 2.59 -7.55
N ALA A 105 -3.67 3.84 -7.61
CA ALA A 105 -2.28 4.15 -7.94
C ALA A 105 -1.30 3.46 -6.99
N ALA A 106 -1.58 3.46 -5.69
CA ALA A 106 -0.74 2.80 -4.70
C ALA A 106 -0.70 1.27 -4.89
N CYS A 107 -1.84 0.63 -5.21
CA CYS A 107 -1.86 -0.80 -5.56
C CYS A 107 -1.00 -1.09 -6.79
N VAL A 108 -1.15 -0.30 -7.86
CA VAL A 108 -0.37 -0.44 -9.09
C VAL A 108 1.11 -0.22 -8.84
N ALA A 109 1.46 0.81 -8.05
CA ALA A 109 2.86 1.09 -7.69
C ALA A 109 3.52 -0.08 -6.96
N VAL A 110 2.83 -0.67 -5.98
CA VAL A 110 3.32 -1.85 -5.25
C VAL A 110 3.49 -3.05 -6.19
N CYS A 111 2.50 -3.33 -7.04
CA CYS A 111 2.59 -4.46 -7.98
C CYS A 111 3.75 -4.30 -8.94
N ARG A 112 3.88 -3.16 -9.62
CA ARG A 112 4.98 -2.87 -10.55
C ARG A 112 6.35 -2.88 -9.87
N ALA A 113 6.45 -2.38 -8.63
CA ALA A 113 7.70 -2.44 -7.88
C ALA A 113 8.10 -3.88 -7.55
N ILE A 114 7.15 -4.74 -7.16
CA ILE A 114 7.40 -6.17 -6.92
C ILE A 114 7.83 -6.87 -8.22
N GLU A 115 7.12 -6.67 -9.33
CA GLU A 115 7.46 -7.25 -10.64
C GLU A 115 8.84 -6.82 -11.13
N LYS A 116 9.23 -5.57 -10.88
CA LYS A 116 10.53 -5.02 -11.28
C LYS A 116 11.72 -5.67 -10.58
N ILE A 117 11.53 -6.10 -9.33
CA ILE A 117 12.62 -6.60 -8.48
C ILE A 117 12.53 -8.10 -8.16
N THR A 118 11.45 -8.75 -8.61
CA THR A 118 11.22 -10.20 -8.43
C THR A 118 10.56 -10.77 -9.68
N ASP A 119 10.48 -12.11 -9.78
CA ASP A 119 9.73 -12.80 -10.83
C ASP A 119 8.26 -13.07 -10.44
N ILE A 120 7.72 -12.32 -9.44
CA ILE A 120 6.37 -12.50 -8.93
C ILE A 120 5.43 -11.53 -9.63
N THR A 121 4.30 -12.03 -10.15
CA THR A 121 3.19 -11.21 -10.63
C THR A 121 2.10 -11.16 -9.57
N PRO A 122 1.92 -10.03 -8.86
CA PRO A 122 0.89 -9.89 -7.85
C PRO A 122 -0.50 -9.70 -8.47
N GLN A 123 -1.52 -9.96 -7.68
CA GLN A 123 -2.91 -9.67 -8.00
C GLN A 123 -3.47 -8.61 -7.04
N ILE A 124 -4.44 -7.84 -7.51
CA ILE A 124 -5.07 -6.79 -6.72
C ILE A 124 -6.46 -7.24 -6.31
N LYS A 125 -6.73 -7.22 -5.01
CA LYS A 125 -8.07 -7.35 -4.47
C LYS A 125 -8.65 -5.97 -4.21
N TRP A 126 -9.70 -5.65 -4.94
CA TRP A 126 -10.40 -4.37 -4.81
C TRP A 126 -10.73 -4.06 -3.34
N VAL A 127 -10.37 -2.91 -2.81
CA VAL A 127 -9.81 -1.74 -3.51
C VAL A 127 -8.33 -1.52 -3.16
N ASN A 128 -7.79 -2.17 -2.11
CA ASN A 128 -6.60 -1.72 -1.41
C ASN A 128 -5.64 -2.84 -0.94
N ASP A 129 -5.85 -4.06 -1.39
CA ASP A 129 -5.04 -5.19 -0.94
C ASP A 129 -4.30 -5.84 -2.12
N VAL A 130 -3.03 -6.21 -1.93
CA VAL A 130 -2.25 -6.94 -2.92
C VAL A 130 -2.04 -8.37 -2.45
N TYR A 131 -2.19 -9.31 -3.37
CA TYR A 131 -2.21 -10.75 -3.16
C TYR A 131 -1.16 -11.45 -4.02
N VAL A 132 -0.61 -12.55 -3.49
CA VAL A 132 0.21 -13.51 -4.22
C VAL A 132 -0.28 -14.90 -3.83
N ASN A 133 -0.51 -15.77 -4.81
CA ASN A 133 -1.01 -17.14 -4.60
C ASN A 133 -2.26 -17.21 -3.70
N GLY A 134 -3.20 -16.28 -3.90
CA GLY A 134 -4.46 -16.24 -3.15
C GLY A 134 -4.34 -15.76 -1.70
N LYS A 135 -3.16 -15.30 -1.26
CA LYS A 135 -2.90 -14.77 0.09
C LYS A 135 -2.50 -13.31 0.04
N LYS A 136 -2.95 -12.53 1.02
CA LYS A 136 -2.64 -11.11 1.14
C LYS A 136 -1.19 -10.90 1.59
N ILE A 137 -0.43 -10.18 0.77
CA ILE A 137 0.97 -9.82 1.09
C ILE A 137 1.11 -8.32 1.39
N CYS A 138 0.16 -7.49 0.96
CA CYS A 138 0.20 -6.06 1.20
C CYS A 138 -1.18 -5.50 1.50
N GLY A 139 -1.23 -4.50 2.37
CA GLY A 139 -2.39 -3.67 2.66
C GLY A 139 -2.07 -2.20 2.52
N ILE A 140 -3.01 -1.44 1.93
CA ILE A 140 -2.88 0.00 1.70
C ILE A 140 -3.96 0.72 2.47
N LEU A 141 -3.59 1.83 3.14
CA LEU A 141 -4.49 2.70 3.88
C LEU A 141 -4.28 4.16 3.45
N THR A 142 -5.19 4.65 2.62
CA THR A 142 -5.19 6.05 2.18
C THR A 142 -6.10 6.88 3.10
N GLU A 143 -5.59 7.96 3.64
CA GLU A 143 -6.31 8.87 4.53
C GLU A 143 -6.09 10.32 4.04
N ALA A 144 -7.18 11.09 3.95
CA ALA A 144 -7.10 12.52 3.66
C ALA A 144 -6.93 13.33 4.94
N VAL A 145 -6.09 14.36 4.89
CA VAL A 145 -6.02 15.41 5.92
C VAL A 145 -6.67 16.64 5.34
N THR A 146 -7.70 17.13 6.03
CA THR A 146 -8.49 18.29 5.61
C THR A 146 -8.06 19.51 6.39
N ASP A 147 -7.86 20.61 5.71
CA ASP A 147 -7.70 21.91 6.33
C ASP A 147 -9.05 22.41 6.84
N PHE A 148 -9.11 22.76 8.13
CA PHE A 148 -10.36 23.14 8.79
C PHE A 148 -10.88 24.53 8.36
N GLU A 149 -9.99 25.43 7.92
CA GLU A 149 -10.37 26.78 7.51
C GLU A 149 -10.93 26.79 6.10
N THR A 150 -10.25 26.09 5.18
CA THR A 150 -10.63 26.06 3.76
C THR A 150 -11.59 24.93 3.41
N GLN A 151 -11.78 23.95 4.29
CA GLN A 151 -12.56 22.72 4.04
C GLN A 151 -12.06 21.92 2.84
N THR A 152 -10.80 22.10 2.44
CA THR A 152 -10.16 21.39 1.34
C THR A 152 -9.20 20.31 1.86
N VAL A 153 -8.92 19.29 1.04
CA VAL A 153 -7.90 18.30 1.35
C VAL A 153 -6.53 18.97 1.20
N SER A 154 -5.81 19.12 2.30
CA SER A 154 -4.47 19.70 2.34
C SER A 154 -3.38 18.68 2.03
N SER A 155 -3.57 17.43 2.46
CA SER A 155 -2.59 16.37 2.27
C SER A 155 -3.28 15.02 2.15
N VAL A 156 -2.62 14.07 1.47
CA VAL A 156 -3.02 12.67 1.41
C VAL A 156 -1.90 11.81 1.97
N VAL A 157 -2.26 10.99 2.94
CA VAL A 157 -1.40 10.06 3.68
C VAL A 157 -1.65 8.66 3.14
N ILE A 158 -0.67 8.06 2.49
CA ILE A 158 -0.77 6.77 1.80
C ILE A 158 0.10 5.75 2.55
N GLY A 159 -0.51 5.02 3.48
CA GLY A 159 0.16 3.95 4.22
C GLY A 159 0.21 2.67 3.42
N ILE A 160 1.37 2.04 3.35
CA ILE A 160 1.63 0.80 2.63
C ILE A 160 2.39 -0.14 3.56
N GLY A 161 1.79 -1.31 3.85
CA GLY A 161 2.45 -2.38 4.58
C GLY A 161 2.65 -3.59 3.68
N ILE A 162 3.89 -4.07 3.52
CA ILE A 162 4.23 -5.23 2.69
C ILE A 162 4.93 -6.27 3.56
N ASN A 163 4.37 -7.47 3.61
CA ASN A 163 4.96 -8.62 4.29
C ASN A 163 6.01 -9.27 3.37
N ILE A 164 7.26 -9.33 3.79
CA ILE A 164 8.36 -9.89 2.99
C ILE A 164 8.71 -11.30 3.45
N SER A 165 8.95 -11.47 4.75
CA SER A 165 9.41 -12.74 5.33
C SER A 165 8.75 -13.05 6.68
N THR A 166 7.60 -12.47 6.99
CA THR A 166 6.82 -12.78 8.19
C THR A 166 6.32 -14.22 8.10
N GLU A 167 6.81 -15.09 8.97
CA GLU A 167 6.48 -16.52 9.00
C GLU A 167 5.20 -16.81 9.81
N HIS A 168 5.02 -16.09 10.93
CA HIS A 168 3.93 -16.31 11.86
C HIS A 168 3.06 -15.06 12.00
N PHE A 169 1.79 -15.21 11.67
CA PHE A 169 0.78 -14.17 11.89
C PHE A 169 -0.04 -14.51 13.14
N PRO A 170 -0.46 -13.51 13.92
CA PRO A 170 -1.36 -13.71 15.06
C PRO A 170 -2.66 -14.41 14.67
N ASP A 171 -3.27 -15.10 15.62
CA ASP A 171 -4.59 -15.72 15.47
C ASP A 171 -5.62 -14.70 14.97
N GLY A 172 -6.46 -15.12 14.02
CA GLY A 172 -7.45 -14.26 13.37
C GLY A 172 -6.95 -13.55 12.10
N ILE A 173 -5.67 -13.70 11.71
CA ILE A 173 -5.11 -13.21 10.43
C ILE A 173 -4.88 -14.38 9.46
N GLU A 174 -5.96 -15.09 9.10
CA GLU A 174 -5.86 -16.34 8.33
C GLU A 174 -5.45 -16.17 6.86
N ASN A 175 -5.70 -15.01 6.26
CA ASN A 175 -5.49 -14.78 4.82
C ASN A 175 -4.20 -14.00 4.50
N ALA A 176 -3.35 -13.75 5.49
CA ALA A 176 -2.07 -13.10 5.26
C ALA A 176 -0.98 -14.11 4.87
N SER A 177 -0.01 -13.62 4.11
CA SER A 177 1.22 -14.31 3.77
C SER A 177 2.31 -13.27 3.52
N SER A 178 3.49 -13.74 3.14
CA SER A 178 4.64 -12.93 2.78
C SER A 178 5.10 -13.25 1.37
N LEU A 179 5.89 -12.35 0.77
CA LEU A 179 6.52 -12.58 -0.54
C LEU A 179 7.43 -13.81 -0.52
N ASN A 180 8.11 -14.06 0.61
CA ASN A 180 9.05 -15.17 0.84
C ASN A 180 10.15 -15.25 -0.23
N VAL A 181 10.65 -14.09 -0.65
CA VAL A 181 11.77 -13.94 -1.57
C VAL A 181 12.82 -13.02 -0.97
N ASN A 182 14.06 -13.22 -1.38
CA ASN A 182 15.16 -12.39 -0.92
C ASN A 182 15.15 -11.05 -1.69
N VAL A 183 14.61 -10.02 -1.06
CA VAL A 183 14.60 -8.64 -1.57
C VAL A 183 15.26 -7.71 -0.56
N LYS A 184 15.94 -6.69 -1.05
CA LYS A 184 16.44 -5.60 -0.22
C LYS A 184 15.28 -4.65 0.09
N ARG A 185 14.90 -4.54 1.36
CA ARG A 185 13.76 -3.70 1.80
C ARG A 185 13.90 -2.25 1.38
N ALA A 186 15.10 -1.67 1.49
CA ALA A 186 15.36 -0.31 1.03
C ALA A 186 15.08 -0.12 -0.47
N GLN A 187 15.49 -1.09 -1.30
CA GLN A 187 15.24 -1.09 -2.74
C GLN A 187 13.74 -1.18 -3.08
N LEU A 188 13.00 -2.03 -2.34
CA LEU A 188 11.56 -2.14 -2.52
C LEU A 188 10.84 -0.85 -2.13
N VAL A 189 11.23 -0.21 -1.00
CA VAL A 189 10.68 1.09 -0.59
C VAL A 189 10.90 2.14 -1.67
N SER A 190 12.13 2.28 -2.17
CA SER A 190 12.46 3.27 -3.20
C SER A 190 11.72 2.99 -4.50
N ALA A 191 11.62 1.73 -4.93
CA ALA A 191 10.89 1.35 -6.14
C ALA A 191 9.39 1.68 -6.03
N VAL A 192 8.76 1.37 -4.87
CA VAL A 192 7.35 1.73 -4.62
C VAL A 192 7.17 3.24 -4.60
N ALA A 193 8.05 3.98 -3.91
CA ALA A 193 7.95 5.44 -3.79
C ALA A 193 8.10 6.14 -5.15
N ASN A 194 9.08 5.73 -5.98
CA ASN A 194 9.30 6.28 -7.32
C ASN A 194 8.09 6.02 -8.23
N GLU A 195 7.60 4.78 -8.24
CA GLU A 195 6.44 4.43 -9.06
C GLU A 195 5.17 5.15 -8.57
N LEU A 196 4.96 5.25 -7.25
CA LEU A 196 3.81 5.95 -6.68
C LEU A 196 3.87 7.46 -6.99
N ASN A 197 5.03 8.10 -6.84
CA ASN A 197 5.22 9.52 -7.20
C ASN A 197 4.87 9.77 -8.67
N ARG A 198 5.30 8.88 -9.57
CA ARG A 198 4.97 8.96 -10.99
C ARG A 198 3.46 8.84 -11.24
N LEU A 199 2.80 7.87 -10.60
CA LEU A 199 1.37 7.58 -10.83
C LEU A 199 0.45 8.63 -10.22
N VAL A 200 0.76 9.19 -9.05
CA VAL A 200 -0.07 10.24 -8.45
C VAL A 200 -0.03 11.55 -9.25
N CYS A 201 0.97 11.74 -10.10
CA CYS A 201 1.08 12.86 -11.03
C CYS A 201 0.53 12.56 -12.43
N SER A 202 0.13 11.31 -12.71
CA SER A 202 -0.38 10.85 -14.00
C SER A 202 -1.92 10.84 -14.03
N PRO A 203 -2.55 10.98 -15.21
CA PRO A 203 -3.97 10.75 -15.36
C PRO A 203 -4.37 9.33 -14.93
N PHE A 204 -5.54 9.18 -14.36
CA PHE A 204 -6.07 7.88 -13.92
C PHE A 204 -6.11 6.85 -15.07
N SER A 205 -6.39 7.30 -16.30
CA SER A 205 -6.38 6.48 -17.51
C SER A 205 -5.07 5.73 -17.77
N ASP A 206 -3.93 6.21 -17.25
CA ASP A 206 -2.62 5.66 -17.55
C ASP A 206 -2.30 4.37 -16.77
N TYR A 207 -3.08 4.07 -15.74
CA TYR A 207 -2.85 2.91 -14.88
C TYR A 207 -4.08 2.08 -14.53
N ILE A 208 -5.30 2.54 -14.87
CA ILE A 208 -6.52 1.80 -14.55
C ILE A 208 -6.61 0.45 -15.29
N ASP A 209 -6.09 0.36 -16.51
CA ASP A 209 -6.11 -0.89 -17.27
C ASP A 209 -5.18 -1.92 -16.62
N TYR A 210 -3.99 -1.52 -16.14
CA TYR A 210 -3.13 -2.40 -15.34
C TYR A 210 -3.86 -2.91 -14.09
N TYR A 211 -4.57 -2.03 -13.37
CA TYR A 211 -5.33 -2.39 -12.18
C TYR A 211 -6.45 -3.41 -12.50
N ARG A 212 -7.16 -3.23 -13.64
CA ARG A 212 -8.19 -4.15 -14.11
C ARG A 212 -7.63 -5.52 -14.46
N GLU A 213 -6.55 -5.56 -15.22
CA GLU A 213 -5.87 -6.80 -15.65
C GLU A 213 -5.35 -7.62 -14.47
N HIS A 214 -4.92 -6.96 -13.39
CA HIS A 214 -4.43 -7.61 -12.17
C HIS A 214 -5.53 -7.85 -11.13
N SER A 215 -6.78 -7.46 -11.40
CA SER A 215 -7.88 -7.65 -10.46
C SER A 215 -8.23 -9.13 -10.31
N MET A 216 -8.19 -9.62 -9.08
CA MET A 216 -8.57 -11.00 -8.76
C MET A 216 -10.07 -11.20 -8.56
N LEU A 217 -10.89 -10.16 -8.69
CA LEU A 217 -12.33 -10.23 -8.42
C LEU A 217 -13.19 -10.24 -9.68
N ILE A 218 -12.73 -9.64 -10.78
CA ILE A 218 -13.53 -9.54 -12.02
C ILE A 218 -13.88 -10.95 -12.52
N GLY A 219 -15.18 -11.16 -12.77
CA GLY A 219 -15.74 -12.44 -13.19
C GLY A 219 -16.09 -13.41 -12.06
N GLU A 220 -15.70 -13.12 -10.82
CA GLU A 220 -15.88 -14.00 -9.68
C GLU A 220 -17.22 -13.77 -8.95
N ASP A 221 -17.75 -14.83 -8.35
CA ASP A 221 -18.84 -14.75 -7.38
C ASP A 221 -18.28 -14.22 -6.06
N ILE A 222 -18.90 -13.16 -5.57
CA ILE A 222 -18.47 -12.45 -4.37
C ILE A 222 -19.64 -12.26 -3.41
N TYR A 223 -19.32 -11.84 -2.21
CA TYR A 223 -20.26 -11.13 -1.36
C TYR A 223 -19.64 -9.84 -0.86
N PHE A 224 -20.46 -8.85 -0.64
CA PHE A 224 -20.02 -7.63 0.02
C PHE A 224 -20.85 -7.33 1.27
N ILE A 225 -20.25 -6.58 2.19
CA ILE A 225 -20.91 -6.13 3.42
C ILE A 225 -21.02 -4.61 3.33
N LYS A 226 -22.25 -4.12 3.36
CA LYS A 226 -22.59 -2.70 3.34
C LYS A 226 -23.54 -2.43 4.50
N ASN A 227 -23.23 -1.50 5.38
CA ASN A 227 -24.01 -1.18 6.58
C ASN A 227 -24.31 -2.41 7.47
N GLY A 228 -23.39 -3.37 7.52
CA GLY A 228 -23.54 -4.61 8.29
C GLY A 228 -24.32 -5.73 7.60
N GLU A 229 -24.93 -5.46 6.46
CA GLU A 229 -25.67 -6.45 5.68
C GLU A 229 -24.79 -7.12 4.62
N LYS A 230 -24.96 -8.44 4.50
CA LYS A 230 -24.24 -9.27 3.53
C LYS A 230 -25.09 -9.45 2.27
N THR A 231 -24.54 -9.05 1.11
CA THR A 231 -25.18 -9.18 -0.19
C THR A 231 -24.30 -10.01 -1.12
N TYR A 232 -24.88 -10.99 -1.82
CA TYR A 232 -24.20 -11.80 -2.83
C TYR A 232 -24.33 -11.13 -4.21
N ALA A 233 -23.26 -11.23 -5.00
CA ALA A 233 -23.19 -10.63 -6.30
C ALA A 233 -22.08 -11.27 -7.15
N LYS A 234 -22.09 -10.97 -8.45
CA LYS A 234 -20.98 -11.26 -9.35
C LYS A 234 -20.22 -9.97 -9.65
N ALA A 235 -18.90 -9.98 -9.52
CA ALA A 235 -18.07 -8.83 -9.89
C ALA A 235 -17.95 -8.75 -11.41
N LEU A 236 -18.41 -7.66 -12.01
CA LEU A 236 -18.44 -7.50 -13.46
C LEU A 236 -17.21 -6.77 -13.99
N ALA A 237 -16.95 -5.58 -13.48
CA ALA A 237 -15.92 -4.69 -14.00
C ALA A 237 -15.46 -3.69 -12.93
N ILE A 238 -14.37 -2.98 -13.24
CA ILE A 238 -13.97 -1.76 -12.54
C ILE A 238 -14.15 -0.60 -13.51
N ASP A 239 -14.97 0.37 -13.12
CA ASP A 239 -15.33 1.51 -13.95
C ASP A 239 -14.17 2.51 -14.17
N SER A 240 -14.45 3.59 -14.88
CA SER A 240 -13.48 4.66 -15.15
C SER A 240 -13.07 5.46 -13.90
N ASP A 241 -13.79 5.34 -12.80
CA ASP A 241 -13.52 6.01 -11.54
C ASP A 241 -12.90 5.07 -10.50
N GLY A 242 -12.67 3.78 -10.85
CA GLY A 242 -12.12 2.75 -10.01
C GLY A 242 -13.14 2.09 -9.06
N ALA A 243 -14.44 2.34 -9.25
CA ALA A 243 -15.49 1.66 -8.51
C ALA A 243 -15.74 0.25 -9.07
N LEU A 244 -16.19 -0.67 -8.22
CA LEU A 244 -16.48 -2.05 -8.60
C LEU A 244 -17.95 -2.17 -9.01
N GLU A 245 -18.21 -2.53 -10.26
CA GLU A 245 -19.53 -2.86 -10.76
C GLU A 245 -19.85 -4.32 -10.46
N VAL A 246 -21.01 -4.57 -9.90
CA VAL A 246 -21.48 -5.90 -9.52
C VAL A 246 -22.90 -6.16 -10.04
N GLU A 247 -23.20 -7.42 -10.35
CA GLU A 247 -24.55 -7.90 -10.67
C GLU A 247 -25.09 -8.64 -9.44
N LEU A 248 -26.23 -8.22 -8.93
CA LEU A 248 -26.94 -8.81 -7.83
C LEU A 248 -27.69 -10.08 -8.27
N GLU A 249 -28.09 -10.93 -7.33
CA GLU A 249 -28.85 -12.17 -7.64
C GLU A 249 -30.20 -11.92 -8.34
N ASN A 250 -30.77 -10.72 -8.24
CA ASN A 250 -31.99 -10.33 -8.96
C ASN A 250 -31.74 -9.79 -10.39
N GLY A 251 -30.47 -9.77 -10.85
CA GLY A 251 -30.06 -9.27 -12.17
C GLY A 251 -29.85 -7.75 -12.24
N GLU A 252 -30.04 -7.01 -11.14
CA GLU A 252 -29.73 -5.58 -11.10
C GLU A 252 -28.22 -5.35 -10.95
N THR A 253 -27.71 -4.24 -11.50
CA THR A 253 -26.33 -3.83 -11.33
C THR A 253 -26.20 -2.78 -10.23
N GLU A 254 -25.17 -2.90 -9.39
CA GLU A 254 -24.80 -1.92 -8.37
C GLU A 254 -23.34 -1.51 -8.54
N THR A 255 -23.05 -0.22 -8.32
CA THR A 255 -21.67 0.30 -8.30
C THR A 255 -21.21 0.48 -6.86
N LEU A 256 -20.20 -0.30 -6.48
CA LEU A 256 -19.60 -0.26 -5.16
C LEU A 256 -18.45 0.76 -5.14
N ARG A 257 -18.54 1.76 -4.27
CA ARG A 257 -17.47 2.75 -4.05
C ARG A 257 -16.73 2.42 -2.75
N SER A 258 -15.46 2.80 -2.64
CA SER A 258 -14.67 2.56 -1.44
C SER A 258 -15.22 3.34 -0.24
N GLY A 259 -15.05 2.80 0.96
CA GLY A 259 -15.50 3.38 2.21
C GLY A 259 -15.88 2.28 3.18
N GLU A 260 -17.15 2.07 3.41
CA GLU A 260 -17.67 1.11 4.39
C GLU A 260 -17.83 -0.32 3.84
N ILE A 261 -17.45 -0.56 2.60
CA ILE A 261 -17.71 -1.84 1.90
C ILE A 261 -16.52 -2.80 2.08
N THR A 262 -16.83 -4.02 2.50
CA THR A 262 -15.89 -5.15 2.54
C THR A 262 -16.30 -6.19 1.52
N VAL A 263 -15.43 -6.51 0.55
CA VAL A 263 -15.68 -7.53 -0.48
C VAL A 263 -14.91 -8.81 -0.17
N ARG A 264 -15.54 -9.96 -0.42
CA ARG A 264 -14.97 -11.31 -0.28
C ARG A 264 -15.37 -12.17 -1.47
N LYS A 265 -14.48 -13.09 -1.92
CA LYS A 265 -14.90 -14.21 -2.79
C LYS A 265 -15.86 -15.12 -2.03
N LYS A 266 -16.78 -15.71 -2.75
CA LYS A 266 -17.75 -16.69 -2.22
C LYS A 266 -17.06 -18.01 -1.90
#